data_1021e067799d919118d19889672b0307
#
_entry.id   1021e067799d919118d19889672b0307
#
_cell.length_a   1.000
_cell.length_b   1.000
_cell.length_c   1.000
_cell.angle_alpha   90.00
_cell.angle_beta   90.00
_cell.angle_gamma   90.00
#
_symmetry.space_group_name_H-M   'P 1'
#
loop_
_entity.id
_entity.type
_entity.pdbx_description
1 polymer ?
#
loop_
_entity_poly.entity_id
_entity_poly.type
_entity_poly.pdbx_seq_one_letter_code
_entity_poly.pdbx_strand_id
1 'polypeptide(L)'
;MKPHPPMRHPAEEPPRTRSRPLVRAARMALYPRSVPTTRAKLDRLIEYAKSHRRALILTHDNPDPDSIAAGVALAYLLEKLAGVEAIVAYGGIVGRAENRALVRVLKLPVVPISRVVFDEYDLICMVDTQPEQGNHSLPARHFPDIVIDHHPERPDSHLAPIADVGGPIGATSTLVAEYFRASGLKVPPDVATALFYGIKADTRDLGRMTTQQDIDAYLWLFPLVDKDALGDIEHPKLPIEYYRLQHVAIERALIFDDEVVIVDLGVIYAPDMVAEVAERFMYLEGMRWSLGFGEYEDHLYFSVRTGDRRMNAGRLIRDVIETRGGSAGGHGTMAGARLPLKGLSAAARKRLREDVVKSFLDAFGVRSRKPKKIV
;
A
#
# COMPACT_ATOMS: atom_id res chain seq x y z
N MET A 1 -54.63 25.00 -44.90
CA MET A 1 -53.40 25.15 -44.12
C MET A 1 -53.08 23.83 -43.45
N LYS A 2 -52.10 23.08 -43.93
CA LYS A 2 -51.66 21.84 -43.33
C LYS A 2 -50.50 22.16 -42.35
N PRO A 3 -50.37 21.54 -41.14
CA PRO A 3 -49.30 21.78 -40.24
C PRO A 3 -48.05 21.03 -40.65
N HIS A 4 -46.87 21.68 -40.50
CA HIS A 4 -45.52 21.12 -40.74
C HIS A 4 -45.16 20.10 -39.65
N PRO A 5 -44.45 19.04 -40.00
CA PRO A 5 -43.91 18.08 -39.02
C PRO A 5 -42.69 18.66 -38.27
N PRO A 6 -42.42 18.23 -37.04
CA PRO A 6 -41.32 18.72 -36.24
C PRO A 6 -39.95 18.19 -36.74
N MET A 7 -38.93 19.06 -36.72
CA MET A 7 -37.55 18.73 -37.02
C MET A 7 -36.97 17.75 -35.97
N ARG A 8 -36.39 16.68 -36.47
CA ARG A 8 -35.60 15.73 -35.64
C ARG A 8 -34.21 16.30 -35.41
N HIS A 9 -33.80 16.46 -34.15
CA HIS A 9 -32.42 16.68 -33.77
C HIS A 9 -31.61 15.42 -34.02
N PRO A 10 -30.35 15.51 -34.49
CA PRO A 10 -29.50 14.36 -34.64
C PRO A 10 -29.15 13.82 -33.25
N ALA A 11 -29.27 12.51 -33.09
CA ALA A 11 -28.88 11.78 -31.89
C ALA A 11 -27.35 11.88 -31.73
N GLU A 12 -26.89 12.36 -30.57
CA GLU A 12 -25.52 12.27 -30.18
C GLU A 12 -25.10 10.80 -30.05
N GLU A 13 -24.06 10.41 -30.79
CA GLU A 13 -23.44 9.09 -30.63
C GLU A 13 -22.83 9.00 -29.22
N PRO A 14 -23.03 7.88 -28.49
CA PRO A 14 -22.38 7.68 -27.22
C PRO A 14 -20.88 7.51 -27.42
N PRO A 15 -20.04 7.94 -26.46
CA PRO A 15 -18.59 7.84 -26.53
C PRO A 15 -18.16 6.37 -26.71
N ARG A 16 -17.29 6.13 -27.68
CA ARG A 16 -16.74 4.80 -27.96
C ARG A 16 -15.95 4.32 -26.73
N THR A 17 -16.54 3.46 -25.95
CA THR A 17 -15.83 2.65 -24.96
C THR A 17 -14.84 1.78 -25.70
N ARG A 18 -13.55 1.93 -25.41
CA ARG A 18 -12.53 0.96 -25.84
C ARG A 18 -12.97 -0.40 -25.31
N SER A 19 -13.45 -1.26 -26.19
CA SER A 19 -13.82 -2.63 -25.89
C SER A 19 -12.61 -3.36 -25.32
N ARG A 20 -12.81 -4.07 -24.20
CA ARG A 20 -11.87 -5.06 -23.68
C ARG A 20 -11.35 -5.92 -24.83
N PRO A 21 -10.03 -6.12 -24.99
CA PRO A 21 -9.52 -6.96 -26.05
C PRO A 21 -10.04 -8.38 -25.84
N LEU A 22 -10.80 -8.90 -26.78
CA LEU A 22 -11.19 -10.31 -26.86
C LEU A 22 -9.91 -11.13 -27.01
N VAL A 23 -9.47 -11.76 -25.94
CA VAL A 23 -8.31 -12.63 -25.92
C VAL A 23 -8.65 -13.88 -26.74
N ARG A 24 -8.06 -13.97 -27.93
CA ARG A 24 -8.05 -15.14 -28.77
C ARG A 24 -7.35 -16.27 -27.99
N ALA A 25 -8.10 -17.28 -27.58
CA ALA A 25 -7.56 -18.47 -26.94
C ALA A 25 -6.51 -19.12 -27.83
N ALA A 26 -5.23 -18.85 -27.59
CA ALA A 26 -4.12 -19.53 -28.22
C ALA A 26 -3.91 -20.87 -27.49
N ARG A 27 -3.87 -21.95 -28.26
CA ARG A 27 -3.58 -23.34 -27.85
C ARG A 27 -2.43 -23.37 -26.83
N MET A 28 -2.70 -23.86 -25.63
CA MET A 28 -1.69 -24.23 -24.65
C MET A 28 -0.83 -25.37 -25.20
N ALA A 29 0.39 -25.07 -25.55
CA ALA A 29 1.42 -26.10 -25.81
C ALA A 29 1.79 -26.75 -24.47
N LEU A 30 1.71 -28.05 -24.39
CA LEU A 30 2.08 -28.94 -23.27
C LEU A 30 3.62 -29.03 -23.14
N TYR A 31 4.26 -27.94 -22.75
CA TYR A 31 5.64 -27.97 -22.25
C TYR A 31 5.69 -27.14 -20.97
N PRO A 32 6.39 -27.57 -19.92
CA PRO A 32 6.64 -26.73 -18.76
C PRO A 32 7.41 -25.52 -19.26
N ARG A 33 6.78 -24.34 -19.30
CA ARG A 33 7.48 -23.09 -19.60
C ARG A 33 8.52 -22.92 -18.50
N SER A 34 9.80 -22.95 -18.86
CA SER A 34 10.88 -22.54 -17.95
C SER A 34 10.55 -21.14 -17.42
N VAL A 35 10.62 -20.96 -16.11
CA VAL A 35 10.42 -19.64 -15.51
C VAL A 35 11.44 -18.69 -16.16
N PRO A 36 10.99 -17.54 -16.73
CA PRO A 36 11.91 -16.61 -17.37
C PRO A 36 12.96 -16.13 -16.37
N THR A 37 14.22 -16.04 -16.82
CA THR A 37 15.28 -15.43 -15.99
C THR A 37 14.97 -13.95 -15.73
N THR A 38 15.50 -13.39 -14.66
CA THR A 38 15.36 -11.96 -14.34
C THR A 38 15.81 -11.09 -15.54
N ARG A 39 16.89 -11.47 -16.23
CA ARG A 39 17.34 -10.78 -17.44
C ARG A 39 16.28 -10.78 -18.54
N ALA A 40 15.66 -11.92 -18.81
CA ALA A 40 14.63 -12.02 -19.84
C ALA A 40 13.36 -11.22 -19.48
N LYS A 41 13.00 -11.16 -18.19
CA LYS A 41 11.90 -10.32 -17.70
C LYS A 41 12.20 -8.83 -17.91
N LEU A 42 13.41 -8.39 -17.53
CA LEU A 42 13.86 -7.02 -17.74
C LEU A 42 13.91 -6.64 -19.24
N ASP A 43 14.50 -7.48 -20.08
CA ASP A 43 14.60 -7.20 -21.52
C ASP A 43 13.21 -7.02 -22.13
N ARG A 44 12.24 -7.87 -21.76
CA ARG A 44 10.84 -7.76 -22.21
C ARG A 44 10.18 -6.47 -21.72
N LEU A 45 10.40 -6.10 -20.45
CA LEU A 45 9.87 -4.86 -19.86
C LEU A 45 10.41 -3.64 -20.61
N ILE A 46 11.73 -3.57 -20.79
CA ILE A 46 12.38 -2.44 -21.45
C ILE A 46 11.98 -2.35 -22.92
N GLU A 47 11.91 -3.48 -23.64
CA GLU A 47 11.47 -3.46 -25.03
C GLU A 47 10.03 -2.98 -25.19
N TYR A 48 9.14 -3.37 -24.26
CA TYR A 48 7.77 -2.84 -24.24
C TYR A 48 7.76 -1.33 -23.97
N ALA A 49 8.54 -0.88 -22.98
CA ALA A 49 8.57 0.53 -22.57
C ALA A 49 9.11 1.46 -23.67
N LYS A 50 10.05 1.03 -24.50
CA LYS A 50 10.67 1.86 -25.57
C LYS A 50 9.68 2.46 -26.58
N SER A 51 8.49 1.89 -26.72
CA SER A 51 7.44 2.40 -27.59
C SER A 51 6.63 3.55 -26.98
N HIS A 52 6.93 3.94 -25.73
CA HIS A 52 6.23 4.95 -24.96
C HIS A 52 7.14 6.13 -24.65
N ARG A 53 6.56 7.26 -24.25
CA ARG A 53 7.28 8.50 -23.95
C ARG A 53 7.24 8.88 -22.49
N ARG A 54 6.07 8.75 -21.86
CA ARG A 54 5.83 9.19 -20.48
C ARG A 54 5.15 8.10 -19.68
N ALA A 55 5.79 7.69 -18.59
CA ALA A 55 5.28 6.67 -17.68
C ALA A 55 4.71 7.30 -16.40
N LEU A 56 3.54 6.82 -16.00
CA LEU A 56 3.00 7.02 -14.67
C LEU A 56 3.17 5.73 -13.88
N ILE A 57 3.96 5.78 -12.82
CA ILE A 57 4.16 4.66 -11.90
C ILE A 57 3.31 4.91 -10.66
N LEU A 58 2.33 4.05 -10.42
CA LEU A 58 1.44 4.11 -9.27
C LEU A 58 1.86 3.12 -8.20
N THR A 59 1.96 3.61 -6.96
CA THR A 59 2.05 2.78 -5.77
C THR A 59 0.66 2.49 -5.21
N HIS A 60 0.58 1.67 -4.16
CA HIS A 60 -0.64 1.61 -3.37
C HIS A 60 -0.89 2.94 -2.63
N ASP A 61 -2.14 3.16 -2.22
CA ASP A 61 -2.54 4.32 -1.41
C ASP A 61 -1.90 4.23 0.00
N ASN A 62 -1.48 5.39 0.52
CA ASN A 62 -0.69 5.51 1.75
C ASN A 62 0.61 4.70 1.67
N PRO A 63 1.51 5.05 0.74
CA PRO A 63 2.64 4.23 0.36
C PRO A 63 3.61 4.02 1.51
N ASP A 64 4.16 2.83 1.56
CA ASP A 64 5.20 2.44 2.48
C ASP A 64 6.60 2.52 1.82
N PRO A 65 7.68 2.23 2.54
CA PRO A 65 9.02 2.32 1.99
C PRO A 65 9.27 1.40 0.80
N ASP A 66 8.64 0.20 0.76
CA ASP A 66 8.83 -0.75 -0.31
C ASP A 66 8.23 -0.24 -1.62
N SER A 67 6.97 0.20 -1.58
CA SER A 67 6.27 0.74 -2.73
C SER A 67 6.92 2.02 -3.28
N ILE A 68 7.38 2.92 -2.40
CA ILE A 68 8.09 4.15 -2.78
C ILE A 68 9.42 3.81 -3.46
N ALA A 69 10.22 2.94 -2.85
CA ALA A 69 11.53 2.57 -3.35
C ALA A 69 11.45 1.84 -4.69
N ALA A 70 10.56 0.85 -4.79
CA ALA A 70 10.34 0.11 -6.03
C ALA A 70 9.88 1.04 -7.17
N GLY A 71 8.99 1.99 -6.88
CA GLY A 71 8.51 2.97 -7.85
C GLY A 71 9.61 3.88 -8.38
N VAL A 72 10.40 4.49 -7.49
CA VAL A 72 11.51 5.39 -7.86
C VAL A 72 12.61 4.63 -8.60
N ALA A 73 12.92 3.42 -8.17
CA ALA A 73 13.91 2.58 -8.81
C ALA A 73 13.47 2.13 -10.21
N LEU A 74 12.20 1.78 -10.39
CA LEU A 74 11.63 1.48 -11.71
C LEU A 74 11.66 2.71 -12.62
N ALA A 75 11.32 3.91 -12.11
CA ALA A 75 11.40 5.16 -12.88
C ALA A 75 12.81 5.37 -13.41
N TYR A 76 13.83 5.19 -12.57
CA TYR A 76 15.22 5.28 -12.97
C TYR A 76 15.61 4.26 -14.08
N LEU A 77 15.16 3.01 -13.95
CA LEU A 77 15.41 1.98 -14.97
C LEU A 77 14.76 2.34 -16.32
N LEU A 78 13.51 2.80 -16.30
CA LEU A 78 12.78 3.21 -17.50
C LEU A 78 13.47 4.39 -18.19
N GLU A 79 13.90 5.39 -17.44
CA GLU A 79 14.63 6.54 -17.98
C GLU A 79 15.95 6.11 -18.62
N LYS A 80 16.77 5.30 -17.92
CA LYS A 80 18.13 4.96 -18.39
C LYS A 80 18.15 3.91 -19.49
N LEU A 81 17.22 2.97 -19.52
CA LEU A 81 17.24 1.83 -20.45
C LEU A 81 16.25 1.98 -21.61
N ALA A 82 15.15 2.71 -21.40
CA ALA A 82 14.12 2.89 -22.42
C ALA A 82 13.99 4.34 -22.91
N GLY A 83 14.57 5.33 -22.20
CA GLY A 83 14.43 6.75 -22.54
C GLY A 83 13.04 7.32 -22.23
N VAL A 84 12.30 6.69 -21.32
CA VAL A 84 10.94 7.06 -20.94
C VAL A 84 10.98 8.01 -19.74
N GLU A 85 10.38 9.19 -19.85
CA GLU A 85 10.18 10.11 -18.74
C GLU A 85 9.15 9.50 -17.77
N ALA A 86 9.51 9.30 -16.49
CA ALA A 86 8.65 8.63 -15.55
C ALA A 86 8.41 9.48 -14.29
N ILE A 87 7.17 9.47 -13.79
CA ILE A 87 6.85 10.00 -12.47
C ILE A 87 6.28 8.88 -11.59
N VAL A 88 6.51 9.01 -10.28
CA VAL A 88 5.94 8.12 -9.27
C VAL A 88 4.83 8.85 -8.54
N ALA A 89 3.64 8.28 -8.53
CA ALA A 89 2.48 8.88 -7.88
C ALA A 89 1.82 7.94 -6.88
N TYR A 90 1.24 8.52 -5.82
CA TYR A 90 0.59 7.80 -4.75
C TYR A 90 -0.76 8.41 -4.38
N GLY A 91 -1.71 7.58 -3.96
CA GLY A 91 -2.94 8.01 -3.32
C GLY A 91 -2.77 8.16 -1.80
N GLY A 92 -3.71 8.85 -1.15
CA GLY A 92 -3.66 9.06 0.29
C GLY A 92 -2.50 9.96 0.73
N ILE A 93 -1.78 9.54 1.77
CA ILE A 93 -0.68 10.31 2.39
C ILE A 93 0.55 9.42 2.59
N VAL A 94 1.74 10.01 2.51
CA VAL A 94 2.97 9.39 3.04
C VAL A 94 2.89 9.50 4.56
N GLY A 95 2.52 8.41 5.21
CA GLY A 95 2.20 8.33 6.65
C GLY A 95 3.43 8.41 7.53
N ARG A 96 3.68 7.42 8.33
CA ARG A 96 4.76 7.25 9.32
C ARG A 96 5.97 8.18 9.18
N ALA A 97 6.59 8.52 10.29
CA ALA A 97 7.71 9.47 10.32
C ALA A 97 8.88 8.98 9.45
N GLU A 98 9.15 7.69 9.47
CA GLU A 98 10.21 7.03 8.69
C GLU A 98 9.91 7.11 7.18
N ASN A 99 8.65 6.92 6.75
CA ASN A 99 8.27 7.02 5.34
C ASN A 99 8.43 8.46 4.82
N ARG A 100 8.03 9.45 5.64
CA ARG A 100 8.28 10.88 5.33
C ARG A 100 9.76 11.22 5.33
N ALA A 101 10.54 10.62 6.24
CA ALA A 101 11.99 10.81 6.29
C ALA A 101 12.65 10.23 5.03
N LEU A 102 12.25 9.03 4.59
CA LEU A 102 12.73 8.40 3.35
C LEU A 102 12.58 9.37 2.15
N VAL A 103 11.38 9.88 1.93
CA VAL A 103 11.11 10.82 0.83
C VAL A 103 11.91 12.11 0.97
N ARG A 104 11.96 12.68 2.18
CA ARG A 104 12.62 13.96 2.43
C ARG A 104 14.15 13.86 2.37
N VAL A 105 14.75 12.88 3.04
CA VAL A 105 16.21 12.73 3.16
C VAL A 105 16.82 12.39 1.81
N LEU A 106 16.23 11.44 1.09
CA LEU A 106 16.69 11.04 -0.25
C LEU A 106 16.14 11.94 -1.37
N LYS A 107 15.30 12.92 -1.04
CA LYS A 107 14.67 13.85 -2.02
C LYS A 107 13.97 13.11 -3.17
N LEU A 108 13.27 12.02 -2.84
CA LEU A 108 12.63 11.15 -3.83
C LEU A 108 11.52 11.91 -4.59
N PRO A 109 11.47 11.82 -5.93
CA PRO A 109 10.53 12.56 -6.76
C PRO A 109 9.17 11.83 -6.81
N VAL A 110 8.45 11.78 -5.69
CA VAL A 110 7.10 11.20 -5.60
C VAL A 110 6.05 12.28 -5.45
N VAL A 111 4.91 12.13 -6.11
CA VAL A 111 3.85 13.15 -6.13
C VAL A 111 2.50 12.58 -5.70
N PRO A 112 1.64 13.36 -5.02
CA PRO A 112 0.28 12.90 -4.74
C PRO A 112 -0.52 12.78 -6.05
N ILE A 113 -1.36 11.75 -6.12
CA ILE A 113 -2.19 11.44 -7.30
C ILE A 113 -3.08 12.60 -7.73
N SER A 114 -3.46 13.48 -6.81
CA SER A 114 -4.25 14.69 -7.10
C SER A 114 -3.55 15.69 -8.03
N ARG A 115 -2.25 15.55 -8.25
CA ARG A 115 -1.45 16.36 -9.19
C ARG A 115 -1.29 15.70 -10.57
N VAL A 116 -1.84 14.51 -10.76
CA VAL A 116 -1.65 13.71 -11.98
C VAL A 116 -2.81 13.92 -12.94
N VAL A 117 -2.50 14.23 -14.18
CA VAL A 117 -3.42 14.21 -15.32
C VAL A 117 -3.15 12.93 -16.10
N PHE A 118 -3.95 11.90 -15.90
CA PHE A 118 -3.71 10.54 -16.43
C PHE A 118 -3.51 10.50 -17.94
N ASP A 119 -4.26 11.31 -18.67
CA ASP A 119 -4.22 11.33 -20.16
C ASP A 119 -2.90 11.89 -20.74
N GLU A 120 -2.01 12.41 -19.89
CA GLU A 120 -0.66 12.85 -20.28
C GLU A 120 0.36 11.71 -20.33
N TYR A 121 -0.01 10.50 -19.87
CA TYR A 121 0.87 9.35 -19.79
C TYR A 121 0.38 8.25 -20.73
N ASP A 122 1.30 7.74 -21.52
CA ASP A 122 1.05 6.67 -22.48
C ASP A 122 1.50 5.28 -21.98
N LEU A 123 2.16 5.24 -20.82
CA LEU A 123 2.58 4.02 -20.10
C LEU A 123 2.12 4.09 -18.64
N ILE A 124 1.31 3.15 -18.19
CA ILE A 124 0.86 3.06 -16.79
C ILE A 124 1.49 1.84 -16.13
N CYS A 125 2.24 2.08 -15.06
CA CYS A 125 2.85 1.03 -14.26
C CYS A 125 2.22 0.97 -12.87
N MET A 126 2.09 -0.20 -12.29
CA MET A 126 1.74 -0.41 -10.88
C MET A 126 2.89 -1.14 -10.19
N VAL A 127 3.28 -0.65 -9.02
CA VAL A 127 4.31 -1.28 -8.18
C VAL A 127 3.76 -1.49 -6.78
N ASP A 128 4.03 -2.67 -6.24
CA ASP A 128 3.61 -3.09 -4.90
C ASP A 128 2.09 -3.00 -4.69
N THR A 129 1.38 -3.12 -5.78
CA THR A 129 -0.08 -3.20 -5.86
C THR A 129 -0.50 -3.76 -7.22
N GLN A 130 -1.73 -4.24 -7.30
CA GLN A 130 -2.27 -4.89 -8.50
C GLN A 130 -3.67 -4.38 -8.82
N PRO A 131 -4.16 -4.53 -10.06
CA PRO A 131 -5.57 -4.35 -10.38
C PRO A 131 -6.46 -5.14 -9.41
N GLU A 132 -7.63 -4.61 -9.09
CA GLU A 132 -8.63 -5.22 -8.18
C GLU A 132 -8.17 -5.43 -6.71
N GLN A 133 -7.00 -4.94 -6.33
CA GLN A 133 -6.56 -5.00 -4.93
C GLN A 133 -7.33 -4.03 -4.03
N GLY A 134 -7.89 -2.95 -4.61
CA GLY A 134 -8.73 -1.99 -3.90
C GLY A 134 -7.96 -1.03 -2.97
N ASN A 135 -6.63 -1.02 -3.08
CA ASN A 135 -5.73 -0.17 -2.29
C ASN A 135 -4.97 0.84 -3.15
N HIS A 136 -5.45 1.17 -4.34
CA HIS A 136 -4.82 2.10 -5.27
C HIS A 136 -5.84 3.09 -5.85
N SER A 137 -5.34 4.22 -6.33
CA SER A 137 -6.14 5.31 -6.89
C SER A 137 -6.17 5.35 -8.43
N LEU A 138 -5.87 4.22 -9.11
CA LEU A 138 -6.03 4.13 -10.56
C LEU A 138 -7.51 4.19 -10.93
N PRO A 139 -7.95 5.18 -11.75
CA PRO A 139 -9.36 5.25 -12.18
C PRO A 139 -9.75 4.04 -13.02
N ALA A 140 -10.98 3.54 -12.86
CA ALA A 140 -11.49 2.33 -13.52
C ALA A 140 -11.44 2.34 -15.06
N ARG A 141 -11.33 3.54 -15.67
CA ARG A 141 -11.18 3.69 -17.14
C ARG A 141 -9.77 3.35 -17.65
N HIS A 142 -8.80 3.31 -16.78
CA HIS A 142 -7.41 2.97 -17.09
C HIS A 142 -7.09 1.56 -16.64
N PHE A 143 -6.14 0.95 -17.32
CA PHE A 143 -5.59 -0.36 -16.96
C PHE A 143 -4.06 -0.29 -17.04
N PRO A 144 -3.30 -0.93 -16.14
CA PRO A 144 -1.85 -0.87 -16.18
C PRO A 144 -1.27 -1.67 -17.34
N ASP A 145 -0.17 -1.18 -17.87
CA ASP A 145 0.64 -1.85 -18.88
C ASP A 145 1.72 -2.74 -18.23
N ILE A 146 2.23 -2.30 -17.08
CA ILE A 146 3.28 -2.98 -16.32
C ILE A 146 2.79 -3.14 -14.88
N VAL A 147 2.89 -4.36 -14.33
CA VAL A 147 2.62 -4.65 -12.91
C VAL A 147 3.80 -5.40 -12.33
N ILE A 148 4.40 -4.85 -11.27
CA ILE A 148 5.49 -5.47 -10.51
C ILE A 148 5.09 -5.50 -9.05
N ASP A 149 4.88 -6.70 -8.49
CA ASP A 149 4.38 -6.85 -7.13
C ASP A 149 4.75 -8.22 -6.53
N HIS A 150 5.20 -8.21 -5.29
CA HIS A 150 5.55 -9.45 -4.58
C HIS A 150 4.34 -10.15 -3.94
N HIS A 151 3.21 -9.48 -3.82
CA HIS A 151 2.00 -10.05 -3.24
C HIS A 151 1.40 -11.18 -4.10
N PRO A 152 0.57 -12.05 -3.52
CA PRO A 152 -0.13 -13.10 -4.29
C PRO A 152 -0.88 -12.52 -5.48
N GLU A 153 -0.70 -13.14 -6.65
CA GLU A 153 -1.27 -12.69 -7.91
C GLU A 153 -2.80 -12.56 -7.85
N ARG A 154 -3.32 -11.44 -8.35
CA ARG A 154 -4.75 -11.19 -8.55
C ARG A 154 -5.19 -11.60 -9.95
N PRO A 155 -6.46 -12.00 -10.13
CA PRO A 155 -6.95 -12.52 -11.42
C PRO A 155 -6.68 -11.63 -12.62
N ASP A 156 -6.80 -10.30 -12.47
CA ASP A 156 -6.65 -9.36 -13.59
C ASP A 156 -5.19 -8.94 -13.83
N SER A 157 -4.25 -9.28 -12.97
CA SER A 157 -2.84 -8.86 -13.12
C SER A 157 -2.19 -9.42 -14.39
N HIS A 158 -2.58 -10.65 -14.80
CA HIS A 158 -2.07 -11.26 -16.03
C HIS A 158 -2.59 -10.63 -17.32
N LEU A 159 -3.56 -9.72 -17.23
CA LEU A 159 -4.07 -8.96 -18.39
C LEU A 159 -3.13 -7.81 -18.76
N ALA A 160 -2.24 -7.39 -17.85
CA ALA A 160 -1.19 -6.44 -18.17
C ALA A 160 -0.19 -7.03 -19.18
N PRO A 161 0.23 -6.28 -20.20
CA PRO A 161 1.24 -6.73 -21.16
C PRO A 161 2.53 -7.24 -20.52
N ILE A 162 2.93 -6.60 -19.41
CA ILE A 162 4.06 -7.02 -18.58
C ILE A 162 3.56 -7.20 -17.15
N ALA A 163 3.62 -8.42 -16.64
CA ALA A 163 3.33 -8.74 -15.26
C ALA A 163 4.49 -9.56 -14.67
N ASP A 164 5.09 -9.06 -13.61
CA ASP A 164 6.01 -9.79 -12.73
C ASP A 164 5.43 -9.72 -11.32
N VAL A 165 4.56 -10.67 -11.06
CA VAL A 165 3.69 -10.68 -9.88
C VAL A 165 3.79 -12.01 -9.17
N GLY A 166 3.71 -11.94 -7.84
CA GLY A 166 3.71 -13.11 -6.98
C GLY A 166 5.08 -13.74 -6.81
N GLY A 167 5.10 -14.89 -6.20
CA GLY A 167 6.32 -15.60 -5.84
C GLY A 167 6.66 -15.45 -4.36
N PRO A 168 7.56 -16.29 -3.87
CA PRO A 168 7.95 -16.29 -2.47
C PRO A 168 9.02 -15.22 -2.20
N ILE A 169 8.77 -13.95 -2.51
CA ILE A 169 9.69 -12.82 -2.31
C ILE A 169 9.13 -11.91 -1.23
N GLY A 170 9.99 -11.40 -0.37
CA GLY A 170 9.61 -10.62 0.80
C GLY A 170 9.30 -9.16 0.53
N ALA A 171 9.76 -8.60 -0.61
CA ALA A 171 9.57 -7.19 -0.96
C ALA A 171 9.57 -6.96 -2.48
N THR A 172 8.78 -6.02 -2.97
CA THR A 172 8.81 -5.57 -4.38
C THR A 172 10.14 -4.89 -4.72
N SER A 173 10.77 -4.21 -3.76
CA SER A 173 12.13 -3.67 -3.89
C SER A 173 13.17 -4.75 -4.22
N THR A 174 12.98 -5.99 -3.78
CA THR A 174 13.84 -7.12 -4.15
C THR A 174 13.75 -7.39 -5.65
N LEU A 175 12.54 -7.44 -6.21
CA LEU A 175 12.33 -7.65 -7.66
C LEU A 175 13.04 -6.57 -8.48
N VAL A 176 12.88 -5.30 -8.08
CA VAL A 176 13.50 -4.18 -8.81
C VAL A 176 15.02 -4.14 -8.62
N ALA A 177 15.54 -4.51 -7.43
CA ALA A 177 16.98 -4.66 -7.21
C ALA A 177 17.60 -5.74 -8.13
N GLU A 178 16.90 -6.86 -8.32
CA GLU A 178 17.30 -7.90 -9.27
C GLU A 178 17.33 -7.39 -10.73
N TYR A 179 16.42 -6.49 -11.11
CA TYR A 179 16.47 -5.83 -12.42
C TYR A 179 17.71 -4.95 -12.56
N PHE A 180 18.13 -4.22 -11.55
CA PHE A 180 19.40 -3.48 -11.57
C PHE A 180 20.59 -4.42 -11.75
N ARG A 181 20.66 -5.51 -10.99
CA ARG A 181 21.73 -6.51 -11.15
C ARG A 181 21.78 -7.07 -12.56
N ALA A 182 20.62 -7.42 -13.11
CA ALA A 182 20.52 -7.95 -14.46
C ALA A 182 20.88 -6.91 -15.53
N SER A 183 20.59 -5.62 -15.32
CA SER A 183 20.89 -4.56 -16.27
C SER A 183 22.39 -4.24 -16.36
N GLY A 184 23.13 -4.43 -15.28
CA GLY A 184 24.52 -3.98 -15.13
C GLY A 184 24.65 -2.47 -14.91
N LEU A 185 23.55 -1.74 -14.75
CA LEU A 185 23.58 -0.32 -14.40
C LEU A 185 24.13 -0.11 -12.99
N LYS A 186 24.91 0.96 -12.84
CA LYS A 186 25.31 1.41 -11.51
C LYS A 186 24.09 1.99 -10.80
N VAL A 187 23.82 1.49 -9.59
CA VAL A 187 22.74 2.01 -8.74
C VAL A 187 23.21 3.30 -8.07
N PRO A 188 22.47 4.43 -8.21
CA PRO A 188 22.77 5.64 -7.46
C PRO A 188 22.60 5.41 -5.94
N PRO A 189 23.36 6.09 -5.06
CA PRO A 189 23.29 5.88 -3.61
C PRO A 189 21.91 6.11 -3.00
N ASP A 190 21.18 7.11 -3.49
CA ASP A 190 19.81 7.42 -3.06
C ASP A 190 18.82 6.28 -3.42
N VAL A 191 18.90 5.76 -4.65
CA VAL A 191 18.10 4.60 -5.11
C VAL A 191 18.50 3.34 -4.36
N ALA A 192 19.81 3.11 -4.15
CA ALA A 192 20.30 1.97 -3.37
C ALA A 192 19.80 2.01 -1.93
N THR A 193 19.83 3.20 -1.30
CA THR A 193 19.36 3.41 0.07
C THR A 193 17.85 3.20 0.16
N ALA A 194 17.09 3.69 -0.82
CA ALA A 194 15.65 3.49 -0.88
C ALA A 194 15.30 2.01 -1.01
N LEU A 195 15.86 1.29 -1.98
CA LEU A 195 15.62 -0.15 -2.19
C LEU A 195 16.03 -0.98 -0.97
N PHE A 196 17.19 -0.68 -0.39
CA PHE A 196 17.66 -1.35 0.83
C PHE A 196 16.66 -1.17 1.98
N TYR A 197 16.19 0.08 2.19
CA TYR A 197 15.24 0.37 3.25
C TYR A 197 13.85 -0.22 2.95
N GLY A 198 13.43 -0.29 1.69
CA GLY A 198 12.20 -1.00 1.27
C GLY A 198 12.24 -2.48 1.67
N ILE A 199 13.31 -3.20 1.30
CA ILE A 199 13.50 -4.60 1.69
C ILE A 199 13.52 -4.75 3.21
N LYS A 200 14.29 -3.89 3.91
CA LYS A 200 14.39 -3.90 5.38
C LYS A 200 13.05 -3.72 6.05
N ALA A 201 12.26 -2.75 5.60
CA ALA A 201 10.98 -2.41 6.21
C ALA A 201 9.95 -3.52 6.04
N ASP A 202 9.80 -4.06 4.83
CA ASP A 202 8.77 -5.06 4.55
C ASP A 202 9.12 -6.45 5.08
N THR A 203 10.40 -6.81 5.08
CA THR A 203 10.87 -8.06 5.68
C THR A 203 11.10 -7.97 7.20
N ARG A 204 10.88 -6.81 7.83
CA ARG A 204 11.25 -6.55 9.23
C ARG A 204 12.70 -6.95 9.52
N ASP A 205 13.61 -6.36 8.79
CA ASP A 205 15.04 -6.61 8.89
C ASP A 205 15.39 -8.10 8.69
N LEU A 206 14.85 -8.68 7.61
CA LEU A 206 14.97 -10.09 7.25
C LEU A 206 14.35 -11.08 8.26
N GLY A 207 13.52 -10.60 9.18
CA GLY A 207 12.87 -11.40 10.21
C GLY A 207 11.46 -11.92 9.82
N ARG A 208 10.90 -11.51 8.68
CA ARG A 208 9.55 -11.88 8.25
C ARG A 208 9.48 -12.18 6.76
N MET A 209 8.89 -13.33 6.40
CA MET A 209 8.61 -13.74 4.99
C MET A 209 9.83 -13.55 4.05
N THR A 210 11.01 -13.74 4.55
CA THR A 210 12.26 -13.51 3.84
C THR A 210 12.69 -14.74 3.06
N THR A 211 13.17 -14.51 1.85
CA THR A 211 13.76 -15.54 0.98
C THR A 211 15.25 -15.32 0.78
N GLN A 212 15.92 -16.27 0.15
CA GLN A 212 17.33 -16.10 -0.21
C GLN A 212 17.53 -14.92 -1.18
N GLN A 213 16.56 -14.63 -2.06
CA GLN A 213 16.64 -13.51 -2.97
C GLN A 213 16.62 -12.15 -2.24
N ASP A 214 15.81 -12.04 -1.18
CA ASP A 214 15.78 -10.84 -0.33
C ASP A 214 17.12 -10.64 0.38
N ILE A 215 17.68 -11.70 0.94
CA ILE A 215 18.98 -11.68 1.59
C ILE A 215 20.09 -11.26 0.61
N ASP A 216 20.10 -11.85 -0.57
CA ASP A 216 21.10 -11.57 -1.60
C ASP A 216 20.98 -10.12 -2.12
N ALA A 217 19.77 -9.60 -2.33
CA ALA A 217 19.54 -8.22 -2.71
C ALA A 217 19.93 -7.24 -1.60
N TYR A 218 19.57 -7.55 -0.36
CA TYR A 218 19.93 -6.77 0.83
C TYR A 218 21.46 -6.64 0.98
N LEU A 219 22.19 -7.75 0.92
CA LEU A 219 23.64 -7.77 1.04
C LEU A 219 24.33 -7.08 -0.14
N TRP A 220 23.78 -7.21 -1.36
CA TRP A 220 24.30 -6.56 -2.54
C TRP A 220 24.14 -5.04 -2.49
N LEU A 221 22.99 -4.54 -1.99
CA LEU A 221 22.72 -3.11 -1.86
C LEU A 221 23.52 -2.47 -0.70
N PHE A 222 23.76 -3.19 0.39
CA PHE A 222 24.33 -2.66 1.63
C PHE A 222 25.62 -1.83 1.45
N PRO A 223 26.62 -2.24 0.64
CA PRO A 223 27.81 -1.43 0.40
C PRO A 223 27.55 -0.15 -0.41
N LEU A 224 26.40 -0.05 -1.11
CA LEU A 224 26.01 1.09 -1.95
C LEU A 224 25.20 2.12 -1.20
N VAL A 225 24.68 1.77 0.00
CA VAL A 225 23.82 2.60 0.84
C VAL A 225 24.57 3.80 1.39
N ASP A 226 23.93 4.97 1.34
CA ASP A 226 24.31 6.12 2.15
C ASP A 226 23.92 5.86 3.62
N LYS A 227 24.93 5.58 4.46
CA LYS A 227 24.72 5.17 5.86
C LYS A 227 24.18 6.30 6.73
N ASP A 228 24.57 7.52 6.46
CA ASP A 228 24.11 8.70 7.21
C ASP A 228 22.63 8.97 6.87
N ALA A 229 22.29 8.95 5.59
CA ALA A 229 20.91 9.04 5.15
C ALA A 229 20.03 7.92 5.71
N LEU A 230 20.52 6.67 5.73
CA LEU A 230 19.80 5.55 6.32
C LEU A 230 19.53 5.77 7.81
N GLY A 231 20.53 6.24 8.58
CA GLY A 231 20.37 6.56 10.00
C GLY A 231 19.30 7.65 10.24
N ASP A 232 19.27 8.70 9.41
CA ASP A 232 18.28 9.76 9.48
C ASP A 232 16.85 9.31 9.09
N ILE A 233 16.75 8.28 8.24
CA ILE A 233 15.48 7.66 7.87
C ILE A 233 14.96 6.78 8.98
N GLU A 234 15.81 5.95 9.58
CA GLU A 234 15.43 5.00 10.63
C GLU A 234 15.14 5.68 11.98
N HIS A 235 15.79 6.81 12.23
CA HIS A 235 15.66 7.56 13.48
C HIS A 235 15.24 9.02 13.25
N PRO A 236 14.09 9.26 12.59
CA PRO A 236 13.64 10.61 12.28
C PRO A 236 13.32 11.38 13.56
N LYS A 237 13.57 12.67 13.53
CA LYS A 237 13.09 13.54 14.60
C LYS A 237 11.58 13.62 14.60
N LEU A 238 10.95 13.33 15.74
CA LEU A 238 9.52 13.30 15.92
C LEU A 238 9.01 14.60 16.53
N PRO A 239 7.86 15.13 16.08
CA PRO A 239 7.26 16.32 16.67
C PRO A 239 6.75 16.05 18.09
N ILE A 240 6.59 17.11 18.89
CA ILE A 240 6.08 16.97 20.27
C ILE A 240 4.67 16.36 20.32
N GLU A 241 3.87 16.58 19.27
CA GLU A 241 2.53 16.00 19.11
C GLU A 241 2.55 14.48 19.11
N TYR A 242 3.61 13.88 18.57
CA TYR A 242 3.82 12.43 18.61
C TYR A 242 3.93 11.93 20.05
N TYR A 243 4.75 12.59 20.87
CA TYR A 243 4.93 12.21 22.28
C TYR A 243 3.67 12.45 23.11
N ARG A 244 2.94 13.52 22.83
CA ARG A 244 1.62 13.76 23.45
C ARG A 244 0.63 12.67 23.11
N LEU A 245 0.61 12.20 21.86
CA LEU A 245 -0.25 11.09 21.43
C LEU A 245 0.15 9.78 22.11
N GLN A 246 1.43 9.48 22.26
CA GLN A 246 1.91 8.30 22.99
C GLN A 246 1.49 8.33 24.46
N HIS A 247 1.56 9.49 25.10
CA HIS A 247 1.05 9.68 26.45
C HIS A 247 -0.45 9.37 26.54
N VAL A 248 -1.26 9.95 25.66
CA VAL A 248 -2.71 9.68 25.58
C VAL A 248 -2.98 8.20 25.33
N ALA A 249 -2.19 7.57 24.44
CA ALA A 249 -2.35 6.16 24.13
C ALA A 249 -2.12 5.26 25.36
N ILE A 250 -1.09 5.52 26.15
CA ILE A 250 -0.78 4.78 27.38
C ILE A 250 -1.88 5.00 28.44
N GLU A 251 -2.29 6.26 28.64
CA GLU A 251 -3.32 6.63 29.64
C GLU A 251 -4.68 6.00 29.32
N ARG A 252 -5.04 5.89 28.03
CA ARG A 252 -6.34 5.40 27.58
C ARG A 252 -6.36 3.93 27.19
N ALA A 253 -5.24 3.24 27.21
CA ALA A 253 -5.18 1.83 26.90
C ALA A 253 -6.01 0.99 27.87
N LEU A 254 -6.93 0.22 27.29
CA LEU A 254 -7.79 -0.70 28.02
C LEU A 254 -7.42 -2.14 27.66
N ILE A 255 -7.03 -2.92 28.65
CA ILE A 255 -6.61 -4.30 28.48
C ILE A 255 -7.73 -5.23 28.95
N PHE A 256 -8.15 -6.15 28.11
CA PHE A 256 -9.20 -7.13 28.37
C PHE A 256 -8.61 -8.55 28.33
N ASP A 257 -8.99 -9.37 29.30
CA ASP A 257 -8.59 -10.78 29.44
C ASP A 257 -7.06 -11.02 29.40
N ASP A 258 -6.26 -9.96 29.63
CA ASP A 258 -4.79 -9.95 29.51
C ASP A 258 -4.25 -10.33 28.10
N GLU A 259 -5.11 -10.29 27.07
CA GLU A 259 -4.79 -10.68 25.70
C GLU A 259 -5.19 -9.64 24.63
N VAL A 260 -6.05 -8.69 24.98
CA VAL A 260 -6.60 -7.71 24.03
C VAL A 260 -6.39 -6.31 24.54
N VAL A 261 -5.75 -5.44 23.78
CA VAL A 261 -5.62 -4.02 24.09
C VAL A 261 -6.42 -3.18 23.10
N ILE A 262 -7.21 -2.24 23.63
CA ILE A 262 -7.99 -1.27 22.83
C ILE A 262 -7.62 0.13 23.26
N VAL A 263 -7.34 0.99 22.28
CA VAL A 263 -6.93 2.38 22.51
C VAL A 263 -7.78 3.34 21.70
N ASP A 264 -8.57 4.18 22.36
CA ASP A 264 -9.23 5.34 21.75
C ASP A 264 -8.33 6.58 21.85
N LEU A 265 -7.73 6.97 20.77
CA LEU A 265 -6.84 8.13 20.70
C LEU A 265 -7.59 9.48 20.71
N GLY A 266 -8.93 9.46 20.57
CA GLY A 266 -9.71 10.67 20.42
C GLY A 266 -9.52 11.31 19.06
N VAL A 267 -9.26 12.63 19.02
CA VAL A 267 -8.90 13.34 17.78
C VAL A 267 -7.41 13.20 17.57
N ILE A 268 -7.05 12.78 16.35
CA ILE A 268 -5.67 12.57 15.92
C ILE A 268 -5.29 13.57 14.83
N TYR A 269 -4.00 13.81 14.64
CA TYR A 269 -3.51 14.75 13.62
C TYR A 269 -3.14 14.09 12.28
N ALA A 270 -3.10 12.73 12.25
CA ALA A 270 -2.85 11.97 11.04
C ALA A 270 -3.44 10.55 11.17
N PRO A 271 -4.03 9.97 10.11
CA PRO A 271 -4.69 8.66 10.15
C PRO A 271 -3.76 7.49 10.48
N ASP A 272 -2.49 7.57 10.10
CA ASP A 272 -1.47 6.54 10.35
C ASP A 272 -1.16 6.33 11.84
N MET A 273 -1.49 7.30 12.68
CA MET A 273 -1.30 7.21 14.13
C MET A 273 -2.00 6.01 14.76
N VAL A 274 -3.19 5.64 14.25
CA VAL A 274 -3.92 4.47 14.77
C VAL A 274 -3.17 3.16 14.48
N ALA A 275 -2.51 3.10 13.32
CA ALA A 275 -1.73 1.93 12.93
C ALA A 275 -0.45 1.80 13.76
N GLU A 276 0.23 2.92 13.98
CA GLU A 276 1.45 2.97 14.77
C GLU A 276 1.20 2.60 16.23
N VAL A 277 0.15 3.16 16.83
CA VAL A 277 -0.25 2.83 18.21
C VAL A 277 -0.65 1.36 18.31
N ALA A 278 -1.48 0.85 17.39
CA ALA A 278 -1.89 -0.56 17.42
C ALA A 278 -0.67 -1.50 17.30
N GLU A 279 0.30 -1.17 16.46
CA GLU A 279 1.53 -1.95 16.32
C GLU A 279 2.40 -1.88 17.58
N ARG A 280 2.54 -0.70 18.20
CA ARG A 280 3.30 -0.51 19.43
C ARG A 280 2.77 -1.37 20.56
N PHE A 281 1.46 -1.45 20.73
CA PHE A 281 0.85 -2.26 21.77
C PHE A 281 0.92 -3.77 21.54
N MET A 282 1.26 -4.22 20.33
CA MET A 282 1.58 -5.64 20.11
C MET A 282 2.90 -6.09 20.74
N TYR A 283 3.77 -5.15 21.16
CA TYR A 283 4.98 -5.45 21.91
C TYR A 283 4.73 -5.55 23.44
N LEU A 284 3.52 -5.22 23.91
CA LEU A 284 3.14 -5.47 25.30
C LEU A 284 2.98 -6.98 25.50
N GLU A 285 3.65 -7.50 26.53
CA GLU A 285 3.63 -8.93 26.85
C GLU A 285 2.19 -9.45 27.05
N GLY A 286 1.89 -10.61 26.49
CA GLY A 286 0.58 -11.27 26.59
C GLY A 286 -0.42 -10.86 25.49
N MET A 287 -0.19 -9.77 24.74
CA MET A 287 -1.18 -9.28 23.78
C MET A 287 -1.31 -10.18 22.55
N ARG A 288 -2.52 -10.64 22.29
CA ARG A 288 -2.91 -11.35 21.05
C ARG A 288 -3.53 -10.40 20.03
N TRP A 289 -4.24 -9.38 20.50
CA TRP A 289 -4.92 -8.40 19.67
C TRP A 289 -4.64 -6.99 20.14
N SER A 290 -4.46 -6.10 19.22
CA SER A 290 -4.42 -4.67 19.46
C SER A 290 -5.33 -3.94 18.49
N LEU A 291 -6.17 -3.06 19.02
CA LEU A 291 -7.03 -2.15 18.27
C LEU A 291 -6.70 -0.71 18.66
N GLY A 292 -6.17 0.06 17.72
CA GLY A 292 -6.08 1.51 17.82
C GLY A 292 -7.16 2.16 16.98
N PHE A 293 -7.81 3.23 17.47
CA PHE A 293 -8.71 4.03 16.65
C PHE A 293 -8.71 5.50 17.08
N GLY A 294 -9.06 6.37 16.13
CA GLY A 294 -9.10 7.81 16.37
C GLY A 294 -9.80 8.57 15.25
N GLU A 295 -10.25 9.76 15.55
CA GLU A 295 -10.96 10.65 14.64
C GLU A 295 -10.00 11.59 13.94
N TYR A 296 -10.04 11.57 12.61
CA TYR A 296 -9.34 12.53 11.76
C TYR A 296 -10.31 13.07 10.72
N GLU A 297 -10.46 14.40 10.65
CA GLU A 297 -11.48 15.07 9.85
C GLU A 297 -12.88 14.48 10.13
N ASP A 298 -13.61 14.10 9.10
CA ASP A 298 -14.96 13.53 9.21
C ASP A 298 -14.98 11.99 9.20
N HIS A 299 -13.90 11.33 9.65
CA HIS A 299 -13.80 9.87 9.68
C HIS A 299 -13.24 9.35 11.00
N LEU A 300 -13.72 8.18 11.40
CA LEU A 300 -13.12 7.38 12.47
C LEU A 300 -12.25 6.31 11.83
N TYR A 301 -10.95 6.37 12.08
CA TYR A 301 -9.96 5.42 11.56
C TYR A 301 -9.67 4.33 12.57
N PHE A 302 -9.45 3.12 12.08
CA PHE A 302 -9.18 1.93 12.88
C PHE A 302 -7.95 1.20 12.36
N SER A 303 -7.20 0.62 13.28
CA SER A 303 -6.16 -0.35 12.94
C SER A 303 -6.22 -1.53 13.89
N VAL A 304 -6.26 -2.73 13.33
CA VAL A 304 -6.21 -4.00 14.05
C VAL A 304 -4.90 -4.69 13.77
N ARG A 305 -4.29 -5.24 14.83
CA ARG A 305 -3.10 -6.08 14.75
C ARG A 305 -3.33 -7.36 15.55
N THR A 306 -2.73 -8.46 15.10
CA THR A 306 -2.71 -9.72 15.86
C THR A 306 -1.35 -10.39 15.79
N GLY A 307 -0.94 -11.01 16.91
CA GLY A 307 0.26 -11.86 16.95
C GLY A 307 0.01 -13.28 16.43
N ASP A 308 -1.26 -13.70 16.30
CA ASP A 308 -1.61 -15.05 15.87
C ASP A 308 -1.73 -15.13 14.34
N ARG A 309 -0.76 -15.78 13.69
CA ARG A 309 -0.69 -15.94 12.23
C ARG A 309 -1.84 -16.79 11.64
N ARG A 310 -2.59 -17.53 12.48
CA ARG A 310 -3.76 -18.32 12.05
C ARG A 310 -5.01 -17.45 11.90
N MET A 311 -4.98 -16.25 12.46
CA MET A 311 -6.11 -15.31 12.40
C MET A 311 -6.03 -14.43 11.16
N ASN A 312 -7.17 -13.91 10.74
CA ASN A 312 -7.28 -12.99 9.61
C ASN A 312 -7.89 -11.66 10.07
N ALA A 313 -7.02 -10.71 10.41
CA ALA A 313 -7.42 -9.37 10.84
C ALA A 313 -8.27 -8.65 9.78
N GLY A 314 -7.95 -8.86 8.48
CA GLY A 314 -8.68 -8.26 7.38
C GLY A 314 -10.14 -8.72 7.30
N ARG A 315 -10.41 -10.01 7.51
CA ARG A 315 -11.78 -10.52 7.57
C ARG A 315 -12.52 -9.95 8.78
N LEU A 316 -11.89 -10.01 9.95
CA LEU A 316 -12.50 -9.57 11.19
C LEU A 316 -12.91 -8.09 11.13
N ILE A 317 -12.02 -7.21 10.64
CA ILE A 317 -12.33 -5.77 10.58
C ILE A 317 -13.44 -5.48 9.54
N ARG A 318 -13.48 -6.19 8.42
CA ARG A 318 -14.56 -6.07 7.42
C ARG A 318 -15.90 -6.42 8.03
N ASP A 319 -16.00 -7.54 8.71
CA ASP A 319 -17.25 -8.01 9.33
C ASP A 319 -17.81 -6.97 10.34
N VAL A 320 -16.94 -6.23 11.03
CA VAL A 320 -17.35 -5.19 11.99
C VAL A 320 -17.68 -3.86 11.31
N ILE A 321 -16.91 -3.44 10.31
CA ILE A 321 -16.93 -2.06 9.78
C ILE A 321 -17.84 -1.90 8.56
N GLU A 322 -17.85 -2.84 7.62
CA GLU A 322 -18.62 -2.72 6.38
C GLU A 322 -20.13 -2.75 6.63
N THR A 323 -20.58 -3.50 7.64
CA THR A 323 -22.00 -3.50 8.09
C THR A 323 -22.49 -2.13 8.57
N ARG A 324 -21.59 -1.18 8.82
CA ARG A 324 -21.85 0.19 9.29
C ARG A 324 -21.61 1.26 8.20
N GLY A 325 -21.44 0.83 6.95
CA GLY A 325 -21.17 1.74 5.82
C GLY A 325 -19.76 2.29 5.76
N GLY A 326 -18.82 1.64 6.45
CA GLY A 326 -17.41 1.96 6.37
C GLY A 326 -16.69 1.17 5.28
N SER A 327 -15.40 1.43 5.12
CA SER A 327 -14.50 0.67 4.26
C SER A 327 -13.39 0.04 5.10
N ALA A 328 -13.03 -1.19 4.78
CA ALA A 328 -12.01 -1.94 5.49
C ALA A 328 -11.13 -2.74 4.53
N GLY A 329 -9.84 -2.84 4.85
CA GLY A 329 -8.86 -3.59 4.08
C GLY A 329 -7.80 -4.22 4.97
N GLY A 330 -7.09 -5.19 4.43
CA GLY A 330 -6.02 -5.90 5.13
C GLY A 330 -6.11 -7.42 4.99
N HIS A 331 -5.08 -8.08 5.44
CA HIS A 331 -4.94 -9.53 5.37
C HIS A 331 -4.08 -10.05 6.55
N GLY A 332 -4.09 -11.36 6.78
CA GLY A 332 -3.24 -11.98 7.81
C GLY A 332 -3.34 -11.26 9.15
N THR A 333 -2.21 -10.75 9.62
CA THR A 333 -2.05 -10.20 10.98
C THR A 333 -2.34 -8.70 11.10
N MET A 334 -2.67 -8.01 10.03
CA MET A 334 -2.89 -6.57 10.04
C MET A 334 -4.06 -6.13 9.16
N ALA A 335 -4.81 -5.13 9.64
CA ALA A 335 -5.89 -4.54 8.87
C ALA A 335 -6.17 -3.10 9.32
N GLY A 336 -6.71 -2.32 8.40
CA GLY A 336 -7.17 -0.95 8.63
C GLY A 336 -8.59 -0.74 8.15
N ALA A 337 -9.27 0.26 8.72
CA ALA A 337 -10.60 0.62 8.28
C ALA A 337 -10.90 2.09 8.58
N ARG A 338 -11.97 2.59 7.96
CA ARG A 338 -12.53 3.91 8.27
C ARG A 338 -14.06 3.89 8.23
N LEU A 339 -14.66 4.68 9.12
CA LEU A 339 -16.11 4.95 9.17
C LEU A 339 -16.37 6.43 8.96
N PRO A 340 -17.32 6.83 8.10
CA PRO A 340 -17.68 8.23 7.95
C PRO A 340 -18.43 8.74 9.21
N LEU A 341 -18.07 9.96 9.65
CA LEU A 341 -18.71 10.65 10.77
C LEU A 341 -19.51 11.89 10.34
N LYS A 342 -19.47 12.24 9.07
CA LYS A 342 -20.13 13.42 8.54
C LYS A 342 -21.64 13.41 8.85
N GLY A 343 -22.15 14.51 9.39
CA GLY A 343 -23.55 14.65 9.76
C GLY A 343 -23.95 14.01 11.11
N LEU A 344 -23.04 13.32 11.82
CA LEU A 344 -23.33 12.76 13.12
C LEU A 344 -23.12 13.79 14.24
N SER A 345 -24.10 13.89 15.16
CA SER A 345 -23.94 14.68 16.39
C SER A 345 -22.88 14.06 17.32
N ALA A 346 -22.35 14.84 18.25
CA ALA A 346 -21.36 14.35 19.24
C ALA A 346 -21.88 13.13 20.03
N ALA A 347 -23.16 13.12 20.38
CA ALA A 347 -23.79 11.99 21.08
C ALA A 347 -23.88 10.73 20.17
N ALA A 348 -24.16 10.92 18.88
CA ALA A 348 -24.17 9.82 17.91
C ALA A 348 -22.76 9.26 17.64
N ARG A 349 -21.75 10.13 17.52
CA ARG A 349 -20.34 9.74 17.40
C ARG A 349 -19.87 8.92 18.60
N LYS A 350 -20.25 9.33 19.82
CA LYS A 350 -19.93 8.59 21.06
C LYS A 350 -20.56 7.19 21.05
N ARG A 351 -21.87 7.10 20.75
CA ARG A 351 -22.56 5.80 20.65
C ARG A 351 -21.95 4.88 19.60
N LEU A 352 -21.61 5.42 18.44
CA LEU A 352 -20.95 4.66 17.37
C LEU A 352 -19.62 4.06 17.85
N ARG A 353 -18.78 4.84 18.57
CA ARG A 353 -17.51 4.36 19.13
C ARG A 353 -17.74 3.21 20.12
N GLU A 354 -18.69 3.36 21.04
CA GLU A 354 -19.05 2.34 22.03
C GLU A 354 -19.54 1.05 21.36
N ASP A 355 -20.42 1.16 20.35
CA ASP A 355 -20.94 0.03 19.58
C ASP A 355 -19.85 -0.70 18.79
N VAL A 356 -18.95 0.05 18.15
CA VAL A 356 -17.84 -0.55 17.39
C VAL A 356 -16.87 -1.27 18.33
N VAL A 357 -16.50 -0.65 19.46
CA VAL A 357 -15.65 -1.30 20.46
C VAL A 357 -16.29 -2.59 20.99
N LYS A 358 -17.60 -2.58 21.28
CA LYS A 358 -18.31 -3.78 21.71
C LYS A 358 -18.23 -4.89 20.66
N SER A 359 -18.45 -4.56 19.37
CA SER A 359 -18.38 -5.54 18.30
C SER A 359 -16.97 -6.11 18.12
N PHE A 360 -15.93 -5.29 18.28
CA PHE A 360 -14.55 -5.78 18.26
C PHE A 360 -14.25 -6.70 19.44
N LEU A 361 -14.73 -6.36 20.66
CA LEU A 361 -14.56 -7.24 21.83
C LEU A 361 -15.24 -8.59 21.60
N ASP A 362 -16.44 -8.62 21.01
CA ASP A 362 -17.13 -9.86 20.64
C ASP A 362 -16.33 -10.65 19.59
N ALA A 363 -15.84 -9.97 18.54
CA ALA A 363 -15.05 -10.59 17.48
C ALA A 363 -13.69 -11.12 17.94
N PHE A 364 -13.07 -10.47 18.95
CA PHE A 364 -11.83 -10.95 19.58
C PHE A 364 -12.07 -12.10 20.56
N GLY A 365 -13.33 -12.40 20.90
CA GLY A 365 -13.70 -13.46 21.84
C GLY A 365 -13.45 -13.08 23.30
N VAL A 366 -13.48 -11.78 23.63
CA VAL A 366 -13.28 -11.26 24.99
C VAL A 366 -14.43 -11.69 25.89
N ARG A 367 -14.13 -12.31 27.04
CA ARG A 367 -15.08 -12.84 28.01
C ARG A 367 -15.44 -11.81 29.07
N SER A 368 -14.41 -11.16 29.64
CA SER A 368 -14.59 -10.13 30.67
C SER A 368 -14.72 -8.75 30.02
N ARG A 369 -15.80 -8.03 30.36
CA ARG A 369 -16.01 -6.63 29.92
C ARG A 369 -15.42 -5.62 30.89
N LYS A 370 -14.69 -6.07 31.93
CA LYS A 370 -14.01 -5.20 32.89
C LYS A 370 -12.55 -5.04 32.42
N PRO A 371 -12.15 -3.89 31.88
CA PRO A 371 -10.76 -3.68 31.47
C PRO A 371 -9.87 -3.40 32.68
N LYS A 372 -8.60 -3.71 32.50
CA LYS A 372 -7.49 -3.16 33.28
C LYS A 372 -6.92 -1.96 32.55
N LYS A 373 -6.39 -0.98 33.24
CA LYS A 373 -5.61 0.13 32.69
C LYS A 373 -4.12 -0.15 32.89
N ILE A 374 -3.30 0.50 32.09
CA ILE A 374 -1.85 0.49 32.28
C ILE A 374 -1.45 1.45 33.40
N VAL A 375 -2.13 2.62 33.45
CA VAL A 375 -1.94 3.68 34.45
C VAL A 375 -3.29 4.18 34.98
#